data_d37cb639416f61f5b571d322eb280c06
#
_entry.id   d37cb639416f61f5b571d322eb280c06
#
_cell.length_a   1.000
_cell.length_b   1.000
_cell.length_c   1.000
_cell.angle_alpha   90.00
_cell.angle_beta   90.00
_cell.angle_gamma   90.00
#
_symmetry.space_group_name_H-M   'P 1'
#
loop_
_entity.id
_entity.type
_entity.pdbx_description
1 polymer ?
#
loop_
_entity_poly.entity_id
_entity_poly.type
_entity_poly.pdbx_seq_one_letter_code
_entity_poly.pdbx_strand_id
1 'polypeptide(L)'
;MRKAILLLLFLPVSLAAQTALSIAPKHCVWKEGDDLSWAAPPLDESDWKPVSEWLEFATPRPFFWLRCAFEPGLLAPAVKPELQVSGDLAWQVFARGRMIGESGNLVTGAHTAGLAIDYQAPEFSERSHPTIVAVRMTFSPEINGLQALPALSLGDAELQRNAYYRAVYESTQGQWLTWACYALIASAGLFFLALYWFDRTQRFLLWISLAWLSLADLRINEFLVASSVHYSSFLEYFLYAIGQNVEVFIILFFFALNRRRVPIFYLILIGINFYYWAALVLVAFLPLRLSMALRWDTEVAFWMTTIQVVATMLSVTCVSVAFWPLRALRGWQIPLAFVCHLWMAMDFVYMTVQLPMLHLDTTPLFLKIQPYRSLAIAIVVVAMTLLLVQRLRSTNRERAALQGEMEAARQIQRLLVPAALDSASSWSIDAAYLPAREVGGDFYRCRVLPRGAHRVLLGDVSGKGAAAAMTAAMLLGASEGHEESSPGELLAHLNRVLNSSQVGGLATCFCVDLAPNGRATLANAGQLAPYWNGEEVKLASGLPLGVTAHEDYAETGIHLAPGDLLTLLSDGVVEARSATGELFGFERTAAISIEAADQIAHAAERFGQEDDITVLTLTRLAAAQASV
;
A
#
# COMPACT_ATOMS: atom_id res chain seq x y z
N MET A 1 52.04 5.27 -47.73
CA MET A 1 50.75 5.83 -48.21
C MET A 1 49.84 5.89 -47.00
N ARG A 2 49.49 6.92 -46.42
CA ARG A 2 48.86 8.19 -46.61
C ARG A 2 49.04 9.04 -45.37
N LYS A 3 50.02 9.90 -45.34
CA LYS A 3 50.11 11.13 -44.59
C LYS A 3 49.76 12.21 -45.56
N ALA A 4 48.66 12.81 -45.53
CA ALA A 4 48.36 14.12 -46.09
C ALA A 4 46.86 14.37 -45.83
N ILE A 5 46.64 15.48 -45.28
CA ILE A 5 45.42 16.30 -45.10
C ILE A 5 45.22 16.61 -43.58
N LEU A 6 46.09 17.47 -43.09
CA LEU A 6 45.85 18.33 -41.95
C LEU A 6 46.74 19.55 -42.02
N LEU A 7 46.50 20.34 -43.05
CA LEU A 7 47.19 21.64 -43.25
C LEU A 7 46.27 22.51 -44.09
N LEU A 8 45.28 23.09 -43.51
CA LEU A 8 44.55 24.25 -44.04
C LEU A 8 43.54 24.69 -42.95
N LEU A 9 43.85 25.86 -42.45
CA LEU A 9 42.99 26.88 -41.83
C LEU A 9 43.56 27.42 -40.51
N PHE A 10 44.81 27.86 -40.54
CA PHE A 10 45.25 29.01 -39.78
C PHE A 10 45.25 30.22 -40.73
N LEU A 11 44.08 30.77 -40.96
CA LEU A 11 43.93 32.16 -41.34
C LEU A 11 44.04 33.01 -40.06
N PRO A 12 44.96 34.03 -40.06
CA PRO A 12 44.90 35.01 -38.98
C PRO A 12 43.61 35.80 -39.14
N VAL A 13 42.65 35.51 -38.30
CA VAL A 13 41.51 36.41 -38.09
C VAL A 13 42.12 37.69 -37.51
N SER A 14 42.18 38.72 -38.32
CA SER A 14 42.52 40.08 -37.87
C SER A 14 41.57 40.42 -36.73
N LEU A 15 42.13 40.71 -35.55
CA LEU A 15 41.43 41.23 -34.40
C LEU A 15 40.97 42.68 -34.73
N ALA A 16 39.98 42.81 -35.62
CA ALA A 16 39.12 43.99 -35.59
C ALA A 16 38.39 43.93 -34.27
N ALA A 17 38.50 44.96 -33.45
CA ALA A 17 37.75 45.08 -32.18
C ALA A 17 36.27 44.93 -32.51
N GLN A 18 35.75 43.71 -32.43
CA GLN A 18 34.31 43.43 -32.54
C GLN A 18 33.66 43.99 -31.27
N THR A 19 32.94 45.10 -31.47
CA THR A 19 32.08 45.67 -30.44
C THR A 19 31.11 44.58 -29.98
N ALA A 20 31.24 44.17 -28.72
CA ALA A 20 30.45 43.08 -28.16
C ALA A 20 29.01 43.51 -27.91
N LEU A 21 28.04 42.59 -28.08
CA LEU A 21 26.65 42.79 -27.70
C LEU A 21 26.41 42.48 -26.21
N SER A 22 27.32 41.76 -25.59
CA SER A 22 27.32 41.46 -24.14
C SER A 22 28.76 41.32 -23.66
N ILE A 23 29.05 41.78 -22.46
CA ILE A 23 30.36 41.71 -21.80
C ILE A 23 30.27 41.04 -20.44
N ALA A 24 31.27 40.24 -20.14
CA ALA A 24 31.46 39.73 -18.79
C ALA A 24 32.24 40.77 -17.94
N PRO A 25 32.21 40.71 -16.63
CA PRO A 25 33.01 41.57 -15.78
C PRO A 25 34.51 41.28 -15.97
N LYS A 26 35.31 42.32 -15.95
CA LYS A 26 36.75 42.22 -16.14
C LYS A 26 37.50 41.75 -14.90
N HIS A 27 37.03 42.20 -13.75
CA HIS A 27 37.58 41.87 -12.46
C HIS A 27 36.48 41.76 -11.43
N CYS A 28 36.46 40.65 -10.70
CA CYS A 28 35.54 40.45 -9.57
C CYS A 28 36.33 40.02 -8.33
N VAL A 29 35.95 40.61 -7.22
CA VAL A 29 36.46 40.28 -5.89
C VAL A 29 35.30 40.06 -4.95
N TRP A 30 35.53 39.27 -3.94
CA TRP A 30 34.48 38.97 -2.95
C TRP A 30 34.99 39.11 -1.52
N LYS A 31 34.08 39.37 -0.60
CA LYS A 31 34.33 39.48 0.82
C LYS A 31 33.17 39.00 1.64
N GLU A 32 33.46 38.39 2.75
CA GLU A 32 32.52 37.87 3.72
C GLU A 32 32.15 38.96 4.73
N GLY A 33 30.86 39.13 5.02
CA GLY A 33 30.35 40.10 5.97
C GLY A 33 29.10 40.80 5.49
N ASP A 34 28.56 41.71 6.30
CA ASP A 34 27.31 42.42 6.05
C ASP A 34 27.43 43.91 6.31
N ASP A 35 28.22 44.59 5.49
CA ASP A 35 28.41 46.04 5.59
C ASP A 35 27.93 46.72 4.30
N LEU A 36 26.87 47.48 4.40
CA LEU A 36 26.28 48.21 3.30
C LEU A 36 27.19 49.31 2.69
N SER A 37 28.22 49.74 3.45
CA SER A 37 29.19 50.68 2.90
C SER A 37 30.00 50.11 1.75
N TRP A 38 30.07 48.78 1.61
CA TRP A 38 30.77 48.08 0.55
C TRP A 38 30.09 48.20 -0.82
N ALA A 39 28.88 48.74 -0.85
CA ALA A 39 28.21 49.00 -2.11
C ALA A 39 28.79 50.22 -2.85
N ALA A 40 29.40 51.16 -2.15
CA ALA A 40 29.83 52.46 -2.70
C ALA A 40 31.31 52.49 -3.10
N PRO A 41 31.71 53.18 -4.16
CA PRO A 41 33.07 53.56 -4.46
C PRO A 41 33.43 54.91 -3.79
N PRO A 42 34.74 55.19 -3.50
CA PRO A 42 35.87 54.31 -3.55
C PRO A 42 35.94 53.43 -2.34
N LEU A 43 36.40 52.17 -2.50
CA LEU A 43 36.59 51.22 -1.41
C LEU A 43 37.99 50.64 -1.55
N ASP A 44 38.69 50.49 -0.42
CA ASP A 44 39.91 49.71 -0.38
C ASP A 44 39.58 48.23 -0.52
N GLU A 45 40.02 47.62 -1.59
CA GLU A 45 39.78 46.21 -1.93
C GLU A 45 41.02 45.33 -1.55
N SER A 46 42.00 45.87 -0.79
CA SER A 46 43.22 45.15 -0.44
C SER A 46 42.99 43.88 0.40
N ASP A 47 41.92 43.82 1.13
CA ASP A 47 41.47 42.67 1.95
C ASP A 47 40.37 41.84 1.29
N TRP A 48 40.03 42.13 0.04
CA TRP A 48 39.06 41.33 -0.75
C TRP A 48 39.79 40.19 -1.49
N LYS A 49 39.13 39.07 -1.60
CA LYS A 49 39.65 37.88 -2.27
C LYS A 49 39.25 37.84 -3.73
N PRO A 50 40.12 37.37 -4.66
CA PRO A 50 39.74 37.16 -6.05
C PRO A 50 38.71 36.03 -6.16
N VAL A 51 37.84 36.09 -7.17
CA VAL A 51 36.83 35.07 -7.43
C VAL A 51 37.41 33.68 -7.69
N SER A 52 38.65 33.58 -8.18
CA SER A 52 39.36 32.31 -8.33
C SER A 52 39.57 31.54 -7.03
N GLU A 53 39.54 32.22 -5.89
CA GLU A 53 39.65 31.61 -4.55
C GLU A 53 38.30 31.30 -3.92
N TRP A 54 37.20 31.45 -4.65
CA TRP A 54 35.85 31.20 -4.14
C TRP A 54 35.63 29.76 -3.64
N LEU A 55 36.35 28.80 -4.20
CA LEU A 55 36.23 27.38 -3.86
C LEU A 55 36.88 26.97 -2.52
N GLU A 56 37.59 27.88 -1.85
CA GLU A 56 38.29 27.60 -0.58
C GLU A 56 37.44 27.93 0.69
N PHE A 57 36.14 27.88 0.58
CA PHE A 57 35.27 28.25 1.70
C PHE A 57 35.28 27.24 2.84
N ALA A 58 35.75 27.68 4.01
CA ALA A 58 35.81 26.89 5.25
C ALA A 58 34.90 27.40 6.38
N THR A 59 34.23 28.56 6.26
CA THR A 59 33.46 29.11 7.39
C THR A 59 32.07 29.60 6.97
N PRO A 60 31.01 29.23 7.72
CA PRO A 60 29.63 29.60 7.40
C PRO A 60 29.31 31.02 7.93
N ARG A 61 29.43 32.01 7.09
CA ARG A 61 28.85 33.34 7.36
C ARG A 61 27.66 33.59 6.47
N PRO A 62 26.59 34.27 6.97
CA PRO A 62 25.34 34.35 6.26
C PRO A 62 25.35 35.29 5.07
N PHE A 63 26.30 36.26 5.01
CA PHE A 63 26.32 37.29 3.97
C PHE A 63 27.67 37.40 3.30
N PHE A 64 27.62 37.66 2.00
CA PHE A 64 28.77 37.87 1.13
C PHE A 64 28.53 39.04 0.23
N TRP A 65 29.60 39.67 -0.14
CA TRP A 65 29.60 40.70 -1.14
C TRP A 65 30.50 40.29 -2.32
N LEU A 66 29.97 40.46 -3.53
CA LEU A 66 30.71 40.34 -4.79
C LEU A 66 30.77 41.72 -5.40
N ARG A 67 31.97 42.17 -5.78
CA ARG A 67 32.17 43.42 -6.51
C ARG A 67 32.82 43.11 -7.84
N CYS A 68 32.21 43.61 -8.92
CA CYS A 68 32.65 43.37 -10.28
C CYS A 68 32.76 44.69 -11.05
N ALA A 69 33.85 44.87 -11.78
CA ALA A 69 34.05 46.00 -12.64
C ALA A 69 33.65 45.66 -14.09
N PHE A 70 32.78 46.47 -14.65
CA PHE A 70 32.38 46.41 -16.06
C PHE A 70 32.94 47.58 -16.85
N GLU A 71 33.31 47.36 -18.10
CA GLU A 71 33.72 48.39 -19.02
C GLU A 71 32.65 48.62 -20.12
N PRO A 72 31.62 49.44 -19.89
CA PRO A 72 30.52 49.63 -20.83
C PRO A 72 30.97 50.18 -22.21
N GLY A 73 32.14 50.80 -22.26
CA GLY A 73 32.73 51.29 -23.50
C GLY A 73 33.05 50.18 -24.52
N LEU A 74 33.14 48.93 -24.08
CA LEU A 74 33.32 47.76 -24.95
C LEU A 74 32.02 47.33 -25.66
N LEU A 75 30.85 47.81 -25.19
CA LEU A 75 29.58 47.50 -25.85
C LEU A 75 29.41 48.26 -27.15
N ALA A 76 28.73 47.64 -28.13
CA ALA A 76 28.36 48.30 -29.36
C ALA A 76 27.52 49.59 -29.10
N PRO A 77 27.70 50.68 -29.84
CA PRO A 77 27.02 51.96 -29.61
C PRO A 77 25.49 51.86 -29.57
N ALA A 78 24.91 50.93 -30.32
CA ALA A 78 23.47 50.73 -30.40
C ALA A 78 22.87 49.95 -29.23
N VAL A 79 23.70 49.34 -28.37
CA VAL A 79 23.24 48.51 -27.24
C VAL A 79 22.68 49.40 -26.12
N LYS A 80 21.49 49.05 -25.65
CA LYS A 80 20.93 49.56 -24.39
C LYS A 80 21.36 48.63 -23.27
N PRO A 81 22.39 49.01 -22.49
CA PRO A 81 22.95 48.11 -21.54
C PRO A 81 22.06 47.87 -20.35
N GLU A 82 21.76 46.60 -20.10
CA GLU A 82 21.11 46.12 -18.87
C GLU A 82 22.05 45.07 -18.23
N LEU A 83 22.05 45.06 -16.89
CA LEU A 83 22.78 44.06 -16.12
C LEU A 83 21.90 42.87 -15.94
N GLN A 84 22.33 41.72 -16.41
CA GLN A 84 21.72 40.45 -16.11
C GLN A 84 22.45 39.76 -14.95
N VAL A 85 21.67 39.31 -13.96
CA VAL A 85 22.14 38.52 -12.82
C VAL A 85 21.38 37.20 -12.83
N SER A 86 22.10 36.09 -12.84
CA SER A 86 21.49 34.77 -12.80
C SER A 86 22.22 33.87 -11.80
N GLY A 87 21.47 33.06 -11.08
CA GLY A 87 21.99 32.15 -10.04
C GLY A 87 20.90 31.72 -9.07
N ASP A 88 21.28 30.84 -8.17
CA ASP A 88 20.37 30.20 -7.21
C ASP A 88 20.51 30.81 -5.79
N LEU A 89 20.75 32.12 -5.70
CA LEU A 89 20.96 32.85 -4.46
C LEU A 89 19.94 33.96 -4.29
N ALA A 90 19.71 34.37 -3.04
CA ALA A 90 19.04 35.64 -2.77
C ALA A 90 20.08 36.78 -2.83
N TRP A 91 19.80 37.86 -3.51
CA TRP A 91 20.72 38.98 -3.67
C TRP A 91 20.05 40.35 -3.69
N GLN A 92 20.86 41.36 -3.36
CA GLN A 92 20.63 42.78 -3.65
C GLN A 92 21.75 43.28 -4.54
N VAL A 93 21.38 44.04 -5.59
CA VAL A 93 22.33 44.54 -6.59
C VAL A 93 22.45 46.04 -6.46
N PHE A 94 23.69 46.52 -6.45
CA PHE A 94 24.02 47.94 -6.35
C PHE A 94 24.89 48.37 -7.54
N ALA A 95 24.60 49.51 -8.14
CA ALA A 95 25.43 50.18 -9.12
C ALA A 95 25.96 51.48 -8.53
N ARG A 96 27.30 51.61 -8.43
CA ARG A 96 27.97 52.77 -7.81
C ARG A 96 27.39 53.19 -6.45
N GLY A 97 27.01 52.23 -5.61
CA GLY A 97 26.47 52.46 -4.26
C GLY A 97 24.94 52.63 -4.19
N ARG A 98 24.25 52.74 -5.31
CA ARG A 98 22.80 52.80 -5.35
C ARG A 98 22.20 51.43 -5.61
N MET A 99 21.27 51.01 -4.78
CA MET A 99 20.54 49.77 -4.99
C MET A 99 19.66 49.88 -6.26
N ILE A 100 19.84 48.98 -7.19
CA ILE A 100 19.11 48.93 -8.46
C ILE A 100 18.07 47.81 -8.51
N GLY A 101 18.17 46.85 -7.59
CA GLY A 101 17.17 45.81 -7.44
C GLY A 101 17.57 44.71 -6.48
N GLU A 102 16.66 43.77 -6.26
CA GLU A 102 16.83 42.63 -5.39
C GLU A 102 16.09 41.39 -5.92
N SER A 103 16.49 40.22 -5.51
CA SER A 103 15.82 38.95 -5.77
C SER A 103 15.90 38.05 -4.56
N GLY A 104 14.77 37.38 -4.26
CA GLY A 104 14.65 36.52 -3.10
C GLY A 104 14.55 37.27 -1.79
N ASN A 105 14.77 36.59 -0.68
CA ASN A 105 14.76 37.16 0.67
C ASN A 105 16.06 36.84 1.38
N LEU A 106 16.87 37.85 1.59
CA LEU A 106 18.18 37.75 2.23
C LEU A 106 18.12 37.29 3.70
N VAL A 107 16.98 37.48 4.39
CA VAL A 107 16.84 37.07 5.80
C VAL A 107 16.51 35.59 5.93
N THR A 108 15.61 35.10 5.07
CA THR A 108 15.17 33.71 5.10
C THR A 108 16.00 32.80 4.17
N GLY A 109 16.84 33.38 3.29
CA GLY A 109 17.55 32.66 2.26
C GLY A 109 16.65 32.18 1.11
N ALA A 110 15.34 32.50 1.13
CA ALA A 110 14.45 32.12 0.07
C ALA A 110 14.84 32.80 -1.25
N HIS A 111 15.06 32.04 -2.29
CA HIS A 111 15.51 32.51 -3.60
C HIS A 111 14.61 32.01 -4.72
N THR A 112 14.71 32.63 -5.86
CA THR A 112 14.12 32.16 -7.12
C THR A 112 15.17 31.37 -7.87
N ALA A 113 15.00 30.07 -7.96
CA ALA A 113 15.98 29.21 -8.61
C ALA A 113 16.13 29.54 -10.09
N GLY A 114 17.39 29.72 -10.52
CA GLY A 114 17.79 29.76 -11.92
C GLY A 114 17.24 30.91 -12.77
N LEU A 115 16.55 31.88 -12.19
CA LEU A 115 16.03 33.01 -12.96
C LEU A 115 17.13 34.04 -13.23
N ALA A 116 17.28 34.39 -14.50
CA ALA A 116 18.03 35.58 -14.86
C ALA A 116 17.12 36.82 -14.73
N ILE A 117 17.59 37.81 -13.99
CA ILE A 117 16.88 39.07 -13.78
C ILE A 117 17.68 40.19 -14.39
N ASP A 118 17.01 41.01 -15.20
CA ASP A 118 17.62 42.15 -15.86
C ASP A 118 17.39 43.40 -15.04
N TYR A 119 18.47 44.14 -14.77
CA TYR A 119 18.45 45.39 -14.01
C TYR A 119 18.92 46.55 -14.86
N GLN A 120 18.14 47.64 -14.86
CA GLN A 120 18.46 48.90 -15.55
C GLN A 120 19.09 49.90 -14.58
N ALA A 121 20.14 50.57 -15.02
CA ALA A 121 20.70 51.67 -14.27
C ALA A 121 21.32 52.69 -15.23
N PRO A 122 21.14 54.00 -14.96
CA PRO A 122 21.73 55.07 -15.78
C PRO A 122 23.26 54.94 -15.89
N GLU A 123 23.89 54.42 -14.85
CA GLU A 123 25.32 54.15 -14.75
C GLU A 123 25.86 53.24 -15.86
N PHE A 124 25.04 52.34 -16.39
CA PHE A 124 25.41 51.45 -17.49
C PHE A 124 25.47 52.16 -18.84
N SER A 125 24.83 53.27 -18.98
CA SER A 125 24.87 54.10 -20.22
C SER A 125 26.10 54.97 -20.28
N GLU A 126 26.83 55.18 -19.18
CA GLU A 126 28.06 55.95 -19.12
C GLU A 126 29.26 55.11 -19.57
N ARG A 127 29.73 55.36 -20.81
CA ARG A 127 30.71 54.49 -21.48
C ARG A 127 32.18 54.91 -21.25
N SER A 128 32.39 56.08 -20.65
CA SER A 128 33.71 56.66 -20.46
C SER A 128 34.49 56.09 -19.27
N HIS A 129 33.79 55.51 -18.33
CA HIS A 129 34.39 54.98 -17.09
C HIS A 129 33.89 53.58 -16.76
N PRO A 130 34.69 52.76 -16.09
CA PRO A 130 34.24 51.47 -15.56
C PRO A 130 33.08 51.68 -14.56
N THR A 131 32.11 50.80 -14.63
CA THR A 131 30.98 50.77 -13.67
C THR A 131 31.20 49.60 -12.70
N ILE A 132 31.22 49.93 -11.42
CA ILE A 132 31.31 48.93 -10.36
C ILE A 132 29.91 48.49 -9.98
N VAL A 133 29.69 47.19 -10.08
CA VAL A 133 28.49 46.53 -9.61
C VAL A 133 28.85 45.76 -8.34
N ALA A 134 28.11 46.02 -7.26
CA ALA A 134 28.26 45.24 -6.04
C ALA A 134 26.98 44.41 -5.83
N VAL A 135 27.16 43.15 -5.46
CA VAL A 135 26.06 42.22 -5.19
C VAL A 135 26.22 41.74 -3.76
N ARG A 136 25.23 42.08 -2.93
CA ARG A 136 25.09 41.52 -1.59
C ARG A 136 24.24 40.27 -1.70
N MET A 137 24.73 39.15 -1.21
CA MET A 137 24.05 37.86 -1.33
C MET A 137 24.11 37.08 -0.04
N THR A 138 23.16 36.16 0.13
CA THR A 138 23.18 35.20 1.20
C THR A 138 23.20 33.81 0.63
N PHE A 139 23.92 32.92 1.30
CA PHE A 139 23.85 31.50 0.98
C PHE A 139 22.51 30.94 1.41
N SER A 140 21.88 30.21 0.52
CA SER A 140 20.85 29.26 0.93
C SER A 140 21.55 28.07 1.57
N PRO A 141 21.20 27.70 2.81
CA PRO A 141 21.75 26.49 3.45
C PRO A 141 21.36 25.20 2.71
N GLU A 142 20.57 25.32 1.66
CA GLU A 142 19.84 24.25 1.00
C GLU A 142 20.58 23.62 -0.16
N ILE A 143 21.56 24.28 -0.72
CA ILE A 143 22.28 23.77 -1.87
C ILE A 143 23.52 23.02 -1.40
N ASN A 144 23.42 21.68 -1.41
CA ASN A 144 24.56 20.79 -1.21
C ASN A 144 25.48 20.91 -2.41
N GLY A 145 26.64 21.50 -2.22
CA GLY A 145 27.67 21.55 -3.23
C GLY A 145 28.11 22.98 -3.51
N LEU A 146 29.19 23.11 -4.25
CA LEU A 146 29.76 24.33 -4.75
C LEU A 146 28.69 25.23 -5.35
N GLN A 147 28.20 26.20 -4.58
CA GLN A 147 27.30 27.21 -5.13
C GLN A 147 28.11 28.06 -6.08
N ALA A 148 27.71 28.00 -7.34
CA ALA A 148 28.28 28.91 -8.33
C ALA A 148 27.92 30.34 -7.93
N LEU A 149 28.90 31.24 -8.00
CA LEU A 149 28.63 32.66 -7.91
C LEU A 149 27.58 33.03 -8.95
N PRO A 150 26.75 34.05 -8.68
CA PRO A 150 25.81 34.53 -9.68
C PRO A 150 26.57 34.95 -10.92
N ALA A 151 26.13 34.48 -12.07
CA ALA A 151 26.66 34.92 -13.33
C ALA A 151 26.16 36.34 -13.61
N LEU A 152 27.10 37.23 -13.87
CA LEU A 152 26.87 38.63 -14.18
C LEU A 152 27.25 38.91 -15.62
N SER A 153 26.37 39.50 -16.39
CA SER A 153 26.69 40.01 -17.74
C SER A 153 26.02 41.35 -17.98
N LEU A 154 26.73 42.24 -18.62
CA LEU A 154 26.22 43.53 -19.05
C LEU A 154 26.06 43.54 -20.57
N GLY A 155 24.88 43.77 -21.10
CA GLY A 155 24.65 43.69 -22.54
C GLY A 155 23.25 44.16 -22.96
N ASP A 156 22.92 43.87 -24.23
CA ASP A 156 21.61 44.22 -24.78
C ASP A 156 20.51 43.36 -24.12
N ALA A 157 19.56 44.04 -23.52
CA ALA A 157 18.47 43.38 -22.77
C ALA A 157 17.65 42.42 -23.63
N GLU A 158 17.35 42.78 -24.86
CA GLU A 158 16.53 41.92 -25.73
C GLU A 158 17.29 40.66 -26.13
N LEU A 159 18.57 40.83 -26.43
CA LEU A 159 19.43 39.71 -26.78
C LEU A 159 19.66 38.75 -25.60
N GLN A 160 19.94 39.29 -24.43
CA GLN A 160 20.14 38.49 -23.20
C GLN A 160 18.85 37.77 -22.80
N ARG A 161 17.74 38.45 -22.85
CA ARG A 161 16.41 37.88 -22.57
C ARG A 161 16.05 36.76 -23.55
N ASN A 162 16.28 36.98 -24.83
CA ASN A 162 16.07 35.97 -25.87
C ASN A 162 17.00 34.76 -25.70
N ALA A 163 18.26 34.97 -25.34
CA ALA A 163 19.19 33.89 -25.04
C ALA A 163 18.76 33.08 -23.82
N TYR A 164 18.32 33.76 -22.76
CA TYR A 164 17.78 33.15 -21.57
C TYR A 164 16.51 32.34 -21.86
N TYR A 165 15.51 32.94 -22.53
CA TYR A 165 14.28 32.21 -22.88
C TYR A 165 14.55 31.02 -23.80
N ARG A 166 15.53 31.11 -24.70
CA ARG A 166 15.94 29.99 -25.52
C ARG A 166 16.55 28.89 -24.67
N ALA A 167 17.43 29.21 -23.73
CA ALA A 167 18.06 28.23 -22.84
C ALA A 167 17.02 27.56 -21.93
N VAL A 168 16.09 28.33 -21.36
CA VAL A 168 14.96 27.81 -20.58
C VAL A 168 14.04 26.94 -21.43
N TYR A 169 13.71 27.38 -22.66
CA TYR A 169 12.88 26.62 -23.59
C TYR A 169 13.55 25.29 -23.99
N GLU A 170 14.84 25.30 -24.32
CA GLU A 170 15.60 24.10 -24.68
C GLU A 170 15.70 23.13 -23.48
N SER A 171 15.91 23.65 -22.27
CA SER A 171 15.91 22.83 -21.05
C SER A 171 14.54 22.26 -20.71
N THR A 172 13.47 23.06 -20.85
CA THR A 172 12.10 22.61 -20.55
C THR A 172 11.54 21.67 -21.61
N GLN A 173 11.82 21.91 -22.90
CA GLN A 173 11.42 20.98 -23.96
C GLN A 173 12.07 19.61 -23.80
N GLY A 174 13.32 19.54 -23.32
CA GLY A 174 13.97 18.28 -22.98
C GLY A 174 13.32 17.56 -21.79
N GLN A 175 12.60 18.27 -20.93
CA GLN A 175 12.06 17.72 -19.68
C GLN A 175 10.55 17.38 -19.73
N TRP A 176 9.79 17.82 -20.74
CA TRP A 176 8.34 17.54 -20.80
C TRP A 176 8.00 16.06 -20.70
N LEU A 177 8.81 15.20 -21.35
CA LEU A 177 8.65 13.75 -21.27
C LEU A 177 8.90 13.24 -19.85
N THR A 178 9.89 13.79 -19.17
CA THR A 178 10.17 13.48 -17.77
C THR A 178 8.96 13.80 -16.90
N TRP A 179 8.40 15.00 -17.01
CA TRP A 179 7.24 15.41 -16.23
C TRP A 179 6.00 14.58 -16.54
N ALA A 180 5.74 14.26 -17.82
CA ALA A 180 4.65 13.38 -18.22
C ALA A 180 4.80 11.97 -17.59
N CYS A 181 6.01 11.43 -17.57
CA CYS A 181 6.30 10.14 -16.94
C CYS A 181 6.01 10.18 -15.42
N TYR A 182 6.45 11.21 -14.71
CA TYR A 182 6.21 11.32 -13.27
C TYR A 182 4.75 11.62 -12.91
N ALA A 183 4.03 12.38 -13.75
CA ALA A 183 2.59 12.53 -13.61
C ALA A 183 1.84 11.19 -13.76
N LEU A 184 2.27 10.34 -14.68
CA LEU A 184 1.76 8.98 -14.82
C LEU A 184 2.06 8.12 -13.58
N ILE A 185 3.27 8.21 -13.04
CA ILE A 185 3.68 7.50 -11.81
C ILE A 185 2.83 7.96 -10.62
N ALA A 186 2.63 9.27 -10.45
CA ALA A 186 1.77 9.82 -9.41
C ALA A 186 0.33 9.33 -9.54
N SER A 187 -0.20 9.30 -10.77
CA SER A 187 -1.55 8.80 -11.04
C SER A 187 -1.69 7.32 -10.67
N ALA A 188 -0.68 6.49 -10.95
CA ALA A 188 -0.65 5.08 -10.52
C ALA A 188 -0.61 4.97 -8.98
N GLY A 189 0.16 5.82 -8.30
CA GLY A 189 0.19 5.89 -6.85
C GLY A 189 -1.18 6.22 -6.24
N LEU A 190 -1.84 7.25 -6.74
CA LEU A 190 -3.19 7.64 -6.30
C LEU A 190 -4.23 6.55 -6.58
N PHE A 191 -4.13 5.87 -7.72
CA PHE A 191 -4.98 4.73 -8.05
C PHE A 191 -4.88 3.60 -7.01
N PHE A 192 -3.66 3.20 -6.62
CA PHE A 192 -3.47 2.18 -5.59
C PHE A 192 -3.90 2.65 -4.20
N LEU A 193 -3.75 3.95 -3.90
CA LEU A 193 -4.26 4.52 -2.65
C LEU A 193 -5.78 4.45 -2.58
N ALA A 194 -6.47 4.76 -3.68
CA ALA A 194 -7.91 4.62 -3.79
C ALA A 194 -8.35 3.16 -3.61
N LEU A 195 -7.69 2.21 -4.26
CA LEU A 195 -7.97 0.78 -4.07
C LEU A 195 -7.77 0.34 -2.61
N TYR A 196 -6.73 0.81 -1.93
CA TYR A 196 -6.51 0.54 -0.51
C TYR A 196 -7.62 1.13 0.36
N TRP A 197 -8.16 2.30 0.00
CA TRP A 197 -9.27 2.91 0.74
C TRP A 197 -10.53 2.05 0.73
N PHE A 198 -10.81 1.36 -0.39
CA PHE A 198 -11.93 0.42 -0.50
C PHE A 198 -11.67 -0.93 0.17
N ASP A 199 -10.43 -1.43 0.14
CA ASP A 199 -10.06 -2.71 0.77
C ASP A 199 -8.80 -2.57 1.63
N ARG A 200 -8.97 -2.15 2.88
CA ARG A 200 -7.88 -1.96 3.86
C ARG A 200 -7.20 -3.25 4.30
N THR A 201 -7.75 -4.40 3.96
CA THR A 201 -7.13 -5.70 4.30
C THR A 201 -5.88 -5.96 3.45
N GLN A 202 -5.81 -5.35 2.28
CA GLN A 202 -4.71 -5.49 1.32
C GLN A 202 -3.61 -4.44 1.55
N ARG A 203 -2.90 -4.55 2.67
CA ARG A 203 -1.85 -3.58 3.10
C ARG A 203 -0.77 -3.32 2.06
N PHE A 204 -0.49 -4.27 1.16
CA PHE A 204 0.50 -4.08 0.10
C PHE A 204 0.11 -2.95 -0.88
N LEU A 205 -1.19 -2.67 -1.07
CA LEU A 205 -1.67 -1.56 -1.90
C LEU A 205 -1.24 -0.20 -1.34
N LEU A 206 -1.23 -0.05 -0.01
CA LEU A 206 -0.74 1.15 0.65
C LEU A 206 0.76 1.36 0.38
N TRP A 207 1.55 0.31 0.56
CA TRP A 207 3.01 0.44 0.42
C TRP A 207 3.44 0.72 -1.02
N ILE A 208 2.80 0.10 -2.02
CA ILE A 208 3.10 0.39 -3.42
C ILE A 208 2.62 1.79 -3.81
N SER A 209 1.50 2.26 -3.27
CA SER A 209 1.02 3.63 -3.46
C SER A 209 2.05 4.64 -2.93
N LEU A 210 2.51 4.46 -1.69
CA LEU A 210 3.52 5.32 -1.08
C LEU A 210 4.84 5.30 -1.86
N ALA A 211 5.26 4.14 -2.36
CA ALA A 211 6.44 4.03 -3.21
C ALA A 211 6.33 4.87 -4.49
N TRP A 212 5.19 4.78 -5.19
CA TRP A 212 5.00 5.55 -6.43
C TRP A 212 4.82 7.05 -6.16
N LEU A 213 4.12 7.44 -5.12
CA LEU A 213 3.97 8.84 -4.74
C LEU A 213 5.32 9.44 -4.33
N SER A 214 6.12 8.73 -3.55
CA SER A 214 7.48 9.16 -3.19
C SER A 214 8.38 9.29 -4.41
N LEU A 215 8.29 8.36 -5.36
CA LEU A 215 9.06 8.42 -6.60
C LEU A 215 8.65 9.63 -7.46
N ALA A 216 7.36 9.97 -7.50
CA ALA A 216 6.87 11.14 -8.20
C ALA A 216 7.28 12.45 -7.51
N ASP A 217 7.31 12.45 -6.18
CA ASP A 217 7.64 13.60 -5.35
C ASP A 217 9.06 14.12 -5.59
N LEU A 218 10.03 13.23 -5.83
CA LEU A 218 11.41 13.62 -6.18
C LEU A 218 11.49 14.59 -7.37
N ARG A 219 10.46 14.64 -8.23
CA ARG A 219 10.43 15.50 -9.41
C ARG A 219 9.43 16.65 -9.29
N ILE A 220 8.50 16.59 -8.37
CA ILE A 220 7.62 17.71 -8.04
C ILE A 220 8.47 18.90 -7.59
N ASN A 221 9.48 18.65 -6.77
CA ASN A 221 10.41 19.67 -6.33
C ASN A 221 11.12 20.34 -7.50
N GLU A 222 11.69 19.60 -8.45
CA GLU A 222 12.31 20.17 -9.67
C GLU A 222 11.31 20.98 -10.51
N PHE A 223 10.05 20.53 -10.58
CA PHE A 223 9.01 21.25 -11.29
C PHE A 223 8.65 22.58 -10.60
N LEU A 224 8.54 22.59 -9.27
CA LEU A 224 8.25 23.78 -8.48
C LEU A 224 9.38 24.82 -8.65
N VAL A 225 10.64 24.36 -8.59
CA VAL A 225 11.82 25.19 -8.88
C VAL A 225 11.74 25.77 -10.28
N ALA A 226 11.47 24.96 -11.30
CA ALA A 226 11.39 25.40 -12.69
C ALA A 226 10.20 26.35 -12.97
N SER A 227 9.11 26.24 -12.20
CA SER A 227 7.92 27.09 -12.35
C SER A 227 8.00 28.42 -11.62
N SER A 228 9.16 28.74 -11.00
CA SER A 228 9.39 29.98 -10.23
C SER A 228 8.43 30.18 -9.07
N VAL A 229 7.85 29.11 -8.54
CA VAL A 229 7.02 29.17 -7.34
C VAL A 229 7.91 29.35 -6.12
N HIS A 230 7.74 30.44 -5.40
CA HIS A 230 8.43 30.66 -4.15
C HIS A 230 7.85 29.74 -3.08
N TYR A 231 8.64 28.85 -2.55
CA TYR A 231 8.27 27.98 -1.43
C TYR A 231 9.37 27.97 -0.37
N SER A 232 9.00 27.59 0.85
CA SER A 232 9.95 27.58 1.95
C SER A 232 10.93 26.43 1.81
N SER A 233 12.16 26.64 2.21
CA SER A 233 13.20 25.62 2.36
C SER A 233 12.70 24.38 3.09
N PHE A 234 11.87 24.59 4.11
CA PHE A 234 11.26 23.48 4.85
C PHE A 234 10.45 22.56 3.95
N LEU A 235 9.59 23.12 3.07
CA LEU A 235 8.78 22.32 2.16
C LEU A 235 9.67 21.52 1.19
N GLU A 236 10.73 22.12 0.70
CA GLU A 236 11.70 21.46 -0.19
C GLU A 236 12.35 20.24 0.48
N TYR A 237 12.93 20.42 1.69
CA TYR A 237 13.53 19.32 2.44
C TYR A 237 12.53 18.25 2.84
N PHE A 238 11.32 18.65 3.20
CA PHE A 238 10.27 17.73 3.57
C PHE A 238 9.85 16.85 2.38
N LEU A 239 9.63 17.45 1.22
CA LEU A 239 9.31 16.73 -0.02
C LEU A 239 10.48 15.82 -0.43
N TYR A 240 11.70 16.33 -0.42
CA TYR A 240 12.88 15.53 -0.73
C TYR A 240 13.05 14.34 0.21
N ALA A 241 12.83 14.54 1.52
CA ALA A 241 12.88 13.47 2.50
C ALA A 241 11.83 12.37 2.26
N ILE A 242 10.62 12.75 1.84
CA ILE A 242 9.58 11.78 1.46
C ILE A 242 10.01 11.01 0.22
N GLY A 243 10.47 11.70 -0.81
CA GLY A 243 10.87 11.11 -2.08
C GLY A 243 11.97 10.06 -1.95
N GLN A 244 12.92 10.28 -1.05
CA GLN A 244 14.02 9.34 -0.80
C GLN A 244 13.62 8.04 -0.07
N ASN A 245 12.37 7.91 0.38
CA ASN A 245 11.90 6.70 1.07
C ASN A 245 11.29 5.63 0.13
N VAL A 246 11.38 5.78 -1.17
CA VAL A 246 10.86 4.81 -2.17
C VAL A 246 11.30 3.38 -1.85
N GLU A 247 12.57 3.18 -1.51
CA GLU A 247 13.15 1.87 -1.22
C GLU A 247 12.50 1.21 0.01
N VAL A 248 12.28 2.00 1.07
CA VAL A 248 11.60 1.54 2.28
C VAL A 248 10.19 1.04 1.94
N PHE A 249 9.44 1.79 1.15
CA PHE A 249 8.08 1.41 0.78
C PHE A 249 8.05 0.19 -0.14
N ILE A 250 9.03 0.01 -1.03
CA ILE A 250 9.16 -1.20 -1.85
C ILE A 250 9.45 -2.42 -0.98
N ILE A 251 10.32 -2.31 0.02
CA ILE A 251 10.59 -3.41 0.97
C ILE A 251 9.31 -3.79 1.71
N LEU A 252 8.60 -2.81 2.28
CA LEU A 252 7.36 -3.03 3.00
C LEU A 252 6.26 -3.62 2.10
N PHE A 253 6.20 -3.20 0.83
CA PHE A 253 5.31 -3.77 -0.17
C PHE A 253 5.53 -5.27 -0.34
N PHE A 254 6.78 -5.73 -0.54
CA PHE A 254 7.05 -7.15 -0.73
C PHE A 254 6.74 -8.00 0.50
N PHE A 255 7.04 -7.51 1.72
CA PHE A 255 6.66 -8.21 2.96
C PHE A 255 5.14 -8.30 3.11
N ALA A 256 4.41 -7.21 2.84
CA ALA A 256 2.96 -7.18 2.90
C ALA A 256 2.32 -8.08 1.83
N LEU A 257 2.86 -8.08 0.60
CA LEU A 257 2.39 -8.92 -0.51
C LEU A 257 2.47 -10.42 -0.18
N ASN A 258 3.53 -10.84 0.54
CA ASN A 258 3.75 -12.22 0.94
C ASN A 258 3.17 -12.55 2.34
N ARG A 259 2.44 -11.62 2.96
CA ARG A 259 1.87 -11.76 4.32
C ARG A 259 2.90 -12.18 5.38
N ARG A 260 4.16 -11.75 5.21
CA ARG A 260 5.26 -12.04 6.16
C ARG A 260 5.47 -10.87 7.09
N ARG A 261 5.89 -11.15 8.32
CA ARG A 261 6.34 -10.11 9.26
C ARG A 261 7.70 -9.57 8.80
N VAL A 262 7.88 -8.25 8.92
CA VAL A 262 9.18 -7.62 8.62
C VAL A 262 10.19 -8.05 9.69
N PRO A 263 11.33 -8.65 9.32
CA PRO A 263 12.35 -9.02 10.29
C PRO A 263 12.93 -7.79 11.00
N ILE A 264 13.38 -7.97 12.25
CA ILE A 264 13.88 -6.87 13.09
C ILE A 264 15.06 -6.13 12.45
N PHE A 265 15.89 -6.84 11.71
CA PHE A 265 17.01 -6.26 10.98
C PHE A 265 16.56 -5.17 9.97
N TYR A 266 15.48 -5.43 9.21
CA TYR A 266 14.91 -4.44 8.28
C TYR A 266 14.28 -3.26 9.02
N LEU A 267 13.66 -3.50 10.18
CA LEU A 267 13.12 -2.42 11.01
C LEU A 267 14.22 -1.49 11.51
N ILE A 268 15.40 -2.04 11.83
CA ILE A 268 16.58 -1.24 12.21
C ILE A 268 17.05 -0.39 11.01
N LEU A 269 17.16 -0.96 9.81
CA LEU A 269 17.57 -0.21 8.61
C LEU A 269 16.57 0.90 8.25
N ILE A 270 15.27 0.60 8.32
CA ILE A 270 14.20 1.58 8.13
C ILE A 270 14.32 2.69 9.17
N GLY A 271 14.59 2.33 10.43
CA GLY A 271 14.80 3.28 11.52
C GLY A 271 16.00 4.20 11.28
N ILE A 272 17.13 3.67 10.81
CA ILE A 272 18.33 4.45 10.45
C ILE A 272 18.01 5.43 9.30
N ASN A 273 17.34 4.96 8.25
CA ASN A 273 16.95 5.81 7.14
C ASN A 273 15.99 6.92 7.61
N PHE A 274 14.96 6.57 8.38
CA PHE A 274 14.02 7.55 8.91
C PHE A 274 14.70 8.58 9.84
N TYR A 275 15.63 8.13 10.72
CA TYR A 275 16.40 9.02 11.58
C TYR A 275 17.24 10.01 10.76
N TYR A 276 17.91 9.54 9.71
CA TYR A 276 18.69 10.40 8.82
C TYR A 276 17.82 11.52 8.21
N TRP A 277 16.67 11.17 7.63
CA TRP A 277 15.78 12.15 7.02
C TRP A 277 15.12 13.07 8.04
N ALA A 278 14.75 12.56 9.21
CA ALA A 278 14.24 13.38 10.31
C ALA A 278 15.30 14.38 10.81
N ALA A 279 16.56 13.97 10.87
CA ALA A 279 17.66 14.87 11.22
C ALA A 279 17.87 15.97 10.18
N LEU A 280 17.78 15.66 8.88
CA LEU A 280 17.86 16.67 7.81
C LEU A 280 16.71 17.67 7.89
N VAL A 281 15.48 17.20 8.05
CA VAL A 281 14.32 18.07 8.24
C VAL A 281 14.48 18.94 9.48
N LEU A 282 14.95 18.37 10.59
CA LEU A 282 15.20 19.12 11.82
C LEU A 282 16.24 20.24 11.61
N VAL A 283 17.33 19.94 10.89
CA VAL A 283 18.35 20.93 10.54
C VAL A 283 17.78 22.10 9.75
N ALA A 284 16.77 21.86 8.90
CA ALA A 284 16.10 22.92 8.15
C ALA A 284 15.31 23.90 9.04
N PHE A 285 14.91 23.49 10.25
CA PHE A 285 14.26 24.38 11.25
C PHE A 285 15.21 25.17 12.13
N LEU A 286 16.50 24.83 12.11
CA LEU A 286 17.46 25.56 12.92
C LEU A 286 17.68 26.98 12.39
N PRO A 287 18.02 27.95 13.27
CA PRO A 287 18.41 29.27 12.82
C PRO A 287 19.54 29.18 11.77
N LEU A 288 19.45 30.02 10.74
CA LEU A 288 20.34 29.97 9.56
C LEU A 288 21.83 29.80 9.94
N ARG A 289 22.30 30.51 10.96
CA ARG A 289 23.70 30.42 11.47
C ARG A 289 24.05 29.02 11.99
N LEU A 290 23.13 28.38 12.70
CA LEU A 290 23.38 27.07 13.31
C LEU A 290 23.23 25.95 12.28
N SER A 291 22.27 26.06 11.35
CA SER A 291 22.10 25.12 10.26
C SER A 291 23.31 25.14 9.32
N MET A 292 23.86 26.32 9.03
CA MET A 292 25.10 26.46 8.26
C MET A 292 26.29 25.82 8.99
N ALA A 293 26.50 26.10 10.28
CA ALA A 293 27.59 25.51 11.05
C ALA A 293 27.56 23.97 11.01
N LEU A 294 26.38 23.38 11.13
CA LEU A 294 26.22 21.92 11.11
C LEU A 294 26.41 21.28 9.72
N ARG A 295 26.15 22.03 8.65
CA ARG A 295 26.28 21.53 7.28
C ARG A 295 27.67 21.70 6.68
N TRP A 296 28.36 22.76 7.06
CA TRP A 296 29.66 23.11 6.52
C TRP A 296 30.83 22.56 7.35
N ASP A 297 30.54 21.93 8.48
CA ASP A 297 31.51 21.04 9.07
C ASP A 297 31.70 19.86 8.11
N THR A 298 32.80 19.91 7.36
CA THR A 298 33.15 18.94 6.31
C THR A 298 33.17 17.51 6.83
N GLU A 299 33.49 17.31 8.10
CA GLU A 299 33.44 16.00 8.73
C GLU A 299 31.99 15.53 8.96
N VAL A 300 31.10 16.38 9.47
CA VAL A 300 29.69 16.03 9.68
C VAL A 300 28.99 15.74 8.35
N ALA A 301 29.17 16.59 7.35
CA ALA A 301 28.60 16.37 6.01
C ALA A 301 29.13 15.08 5.38
N PHE A 302 30.43 14.82 5.49
CA PHE A 302 31.06 13.59 5.02
C PHE A 302 30.48 12.34 5.70
N TRP A 303 30.40 12.35 7.03
CA TRP A 303 29.85 11.22 7.79
C TRP A 303 28.36 11.01 7.51
N MET A 304 27.57 12.07 7.41
CA MET A 304 26.13 12.00 7.07
C MET A 304 25.92 11.38 5.70
N THR A 305 26.68 11.83 4.68
CA THR A 305 26.61 11.27 3.33
C THR A 305 27.10 9.83 3.30
N THR A 306 28.18 9.52 4.02
CA THR A 306 28.72 8.16 4.11
C THR A 306 27.71 7.21 4.77
N ILE A 307 27.06 7.63 5.86
CA ILE A 307 26.01 6.84 6.54
C ILE A 307 24.83 6.61 5.59
N GLN A 308 24.40 7.60 4.82
CA GLN A 308 23.34 7.45 3.83
C GLN A 308 23.70 6.44 2.75
N VAL A 309 24.89 6.59 2.14
CA VAL A 309 25.38 5.66 1.10
C VAL A 309 25.45 4.23 1.64
N VAL A 310 25.99 4.05 2.84
CA VAL A 310 26.08 2.75 3.51
C VAL A 310 24.68 2.20 3.81
N ALA A 311 23.76 3.02 4.32
CA ALA A 311 22.38 2.61 4.61
C ALA A 311 21.64 2.20 3.33
N THR A 312 21.80 2.96 2.25
CA THR A 312 21.24 2.63 0.92
C THR A 312 21.85 1.33 0.37
N MET A 313 23.18 1.17 0.45
CA MET A 313 23.86 -0.08 0.08
C MET A 313 23.37 -1.29 0.87
N LEU A 314 23.25 -1.14 2.19
CA LEU A 314 22.71 -2.18 3.05
C LEU A 314 21.26 -2.50 2.70
N SER A 315 20.43 -1.49 2.43
CA SER A 315 19.04 -1.67 2.01
C SER A 315 18.94 -2.45 0.70
N VAL A 316 19.73 -2.08 -0.33
CA VAL A 316 19.80 -2.80 -1.61
C VAL A 316 20.29 -4.23 -1.43
N THR A 317 21.36 -4.41 -0.64
CA THR A 317 21.92 -5.74 -0.37
C THR A 317 20.93 -6.60 0.41
N CYS A 318 20.24 -6.04 1.39
CA CYS A 318 19.26 -6.74 2.21
C CYS A 318 18.00 -7.11 1.43
N VAL A 319 17.52 -6.25 0.54
CA VAL A 319 16.46 -6.60 -0.41
C VAL A 319 16.94 -7.75 -1.29
N SER A 320 18.17 -7.69 -1.80
CA SER A 320 18.77 -8.76 -2.58
C SER A 320 18.87 -10.08 -1.82
N VAL A 321 19.32 -10.04 -0.57
CA VAL A 321 19.43 -11.24 0.30
C VAL A 321 18.06 -11.75 0.73
N ALA A 322 17.08 -10.88 1.00
CA ALA A 322 15.72 -11.30 1.34
C ALA A 322 14.99 -12.00 0.18
N PHE A 323 15.37 -11.64 -1.06
CA PHE A 323 14.86 -12.29 -2.28
C PHE A 323 15.74 -13.47 -2.73
N TRP A 324 16.92 -13.67 -2.12
CA TRP A 324 17.82 -14.80 -2.42
C TRP A 324 17.18 -16.18 -2.27
N PRO A 325 16.28 -16.46 -1.29
CA PRO A 325 15.49 -17.66 -1.43
C PRO A 325 14.38 -17.43 -2.45
N LEU A 326 14.74 -17.36 -3.75
CA LEU A 326 13.83 -17.33 -4.91
C LEU A 326 12.71 -18.38 -4.82
N ARG A 327 12.86 -19.39 -3.95
CA ARG A 327 11.83 -20.36 -3.58
C ARG A 327 10.60 -19.74 -2.88
N ALA A 328 10.73 -18.55 -2.31
CA ALA A 328 9.61 -17.85 -1.67
C ALA A 328 8.79 -17.00 -2.66
N LEU A 329 9.39 -16.62 -3.80
CA LEU A 329 8.74 -15.86 -4.85
C LEU A 329 8.19 -16.83 -5.90
N ARG A 330 6.92 -16.69 -6.26
CA ARG A 330 6.28 -17.57 -7.25
C ARG A 330 5.88 -16.80 -8.49
N GLY A 331 6.18 -17.35 -9.67
CA GLY A 331 5.70 -16.89 -10.96
C GLY A 331 6.03 -15.41 -11.23
N TRP A 332 5.01 -14.55 -11.32
CA TRP A 332 5.11 -13.13 -11.67
C TRP A 332 5.89 -12.25 -10.66
N GLN A 333 6.07 -12.71 -9.42
CA GLN A 333 6.83 -11.96 -8.40
C GLN A 333 8.34 -11.92 -8.72
N ILE A 334 8.85 -12.92 -9.43
CA ILE A 334 10.28 -13.01 -9.78
C ILE A 334 10.69 -11.89 -10.73
N PRO A 335 10.05 -11.68 -11.90
CA PRO A 335 10.40 -10.56 -12.77
C PRO A 335 10.18 -9.21 -12.11
N LEU A 336 9.15 -9.09 -11.26
CA LEU A 336 8.89 -7.86 -10.52
C LEU A 336 10.03 -7.52 -9.56
N ALA A 337 10.47 -8.48 -8.75
CA ALA A 337 11.59 -8.30 -7.84
C ALA A 337 12.88 -7.96 -8.60
N PHE A 338 13.13 -8.63 -9.73
CA PHE A 338 14.29 -8.36 -10.57
C PHE A 338 14.31 -6.93 -11.12
N VAL A 339 13.16 -6.44 -11.60
CA VAL A 339 13.04 -5.08 -12.12
C VAL A 339 13.24 -4.03 -11.02
N CYS A 340 12.66 -4.24 -9.82
CA CYS A 340 12.91 -3.37 -8.67
C CYS A 340 14.39 -3.35 -8.27
N HIS A 341 15.06 -4.51 -8.31
CA HIS A 341 16.49 -4.63 -8.03
C HIS A 341 17.35 -3.89 -9.05
N LEU A 342 17.05 -4.09 -10.34
CA LEU A 342 17.76 -3.42 -11.42
C LEU A 342 17.63 -1.90 -11.31
N TRP A 343 16.44 -1.41 -10.99
CA TRP A 343 16.20 0.00 -10.76
C TRP A 343 17.01 0.53 -9.56
N MET A 344 16.97 -0.14 -8.42
CA MET A 344 17.72 0.24 -7.23
C MET A 344 19.23 0.22 -7.49
N ALA A 345 19.72 -0.79 -8.21
CA ALA A 345 21.14 -0.87 -8.60
C ALA A 345 21.54 0.29 -9.54
N MET A 346 20.69 0.64 -10.50
CA MET A 346 20.90 1.78 -11.38
C MET A 346 20.92 3.11 -10.62
N ASP A 347 20.01 3.29 -9.68
CA ASP A 347 19.94 4.50 -8.84
C ASP A 347 21.16 4.60 -7.93
N PHE A 348 21.60 3.48 -7.36
CA PHE A 348 22.84 3.39 -6.60
C PHE A 348 24.08 3.76 -7.44
N VAL A 349 24.22 3.19 -8.63
CA VAL A 349 25.34 3.53 -9.56
C VAL A 349 25.30 5.01 -9.90
N TYR A 350 24.11 5.55 -10.18
CA TYR A 350 23.91 6.97 -10.45
C TYR A 350 24.39 7.85 -9.29
N MET A 351 23.94 7.57 -8.05
CA MET A 351 24.35 8.31 -6.87
C MET A 351 25.87 8.19 -6.59
N THR A 352 26.43 6.98 -6.74
CA THR A 352 27.86 6.73 -6.50
C THR A 352 28.75 7.42 -7.54
N VAL A 353 28.32 7.51 -8.79
CA VAL A 353 29.05 8.20 -9.87
C VAL A 353 28.91 9.71 -9.75
N GLN A 354 27.77 10.23 -9.27
CA GLN A 354 27.61 11.67 -9.05
C GLN A 354 28.54 12.23 -7.96
N LEU A 355 28.79 11.48 -6.87
CA LEU A 355 29.58 11.97 -5.73
C LEU A 355 31.02 12.39 -6.14
N PRO A 356 31.81 11.58 -6.86
CA PRO A 356 33.16 11.98 -7.27
C PRO A 356 33.18 12.89 -8.51
N MET A 357 32.10 12.93 -9.30
CA MET A 357 32.01 13.72 -10.54
C MET A 357 31.49 15.15 -10.35
N LEU A 358 31.21 15.56 -9.11
CA LEU A 358 30.86 16.95 -8.76
C LEU A 358 31.94 17.97 -9.21
N HIS A 359 33.17 17.51 -9.47
CA HIS A 359 34.27 18.33 -9.99
C HIS A 359 34.40 18.32 -11.51
N LEU A 360 33.62 17.49 -12.23
CA LEU A 360 33.61 17.43 -13.68
C LEU A 360 32.26 17.97 -14.17
N ASP A 361 32.29 18.92 -15.11
CA ASP A 361 31.09 19.50 -15.72
C ASP A 361 30.35 18.47 -16.59
N THR A 362 29.73 17.50 -15.93
CA THR A 362 28.96 16.42 -16.56
C THR A 362 27.49 16.76 -16.77
N THR A 363 27.06 17.95 -16.34
CA THR A 363 25.70 18.47 -16.43
C THR A 363 25.02 18.26 -17.78
N PRO A 364 25.73 18.50 -18.93
CA PRO A 364 25.12 18.31 -20.26
C PRO A 364 24.75 16.85 -20.56
N LEU A 365 25.55 15.89 -20.10
CA LEU A 365 25.32 14.47 -20.34
C LEU A 365 24.14 13.96 -19.52
N PHE A 366 24.04 14.38 -18.25
CA PHE A 366 22.94 14.01 -17.38
C PHE A 366 21.60 14.52 -17.87
N LEU A 367 21.51 15.77 -18.30
CA LEU A 367 20.29 16.34 -18.88
C LEU A 367 19.81 15.57 -20.11
N LYS A 368 20.72 15.05 -20.94
CA LYS A 368 20.39 14.24 -22.12
C LYS A 368 19.88 12.84 -21.76
N ILE A 369 20.39 12.23 -20.69
CA ILE A 369 20.02 10.85 -20.27
C ILE A 369 18.72 10.84 -19.44
N GLN A 370 18.43 11.90 -18.73
CA GLN A 370 17.29 12.02 -17.82
C GLN A 370 15.93 11.61 -18.43
N PRO A 371 15.52 12.06 -19.63
CA PRO A 371 14.24 11.69 -20.22
C PRO A 371 14.11 10.18 -20.46
N TYR A 372 15.20 9.53 -20.90
CA TYR A 372 15.22 8.08 -21.16
C TYR A 372 15.12 7.27 -19.86
N ARG A 373 15.79 7.72 -18.79
CA ARG A 373 15.67 7.14 -17.45
C ARG A 373 14.24 7.24 -16.96
N SER A 374 13.61 8.42 -17.06
CA SER A 374 12.22 8.65 -16.64
C SER A 374 11.25 7.79 -17.42
N LEU A 375 11.44 7.64 -18.72
CA LEU A 375 10.63 6.77 -19.57
C LEU A 375 10.78 5.29 -19.16
N ALA A 376 12.01 4.83 -18.89
CA ALA A 376 12.24 3.46 -18.42
C ALA A 376 11.53 3.19 -17.10
N ILE A 377 11.60 4.11 -16.14
CA ILE A 377 10.89 4.01 -14.86
C ILE A 377 9.38 3.98 -15.08
N ALA A 378 8.83 4.86 -15.92
CA ALA A 378 7.40 4.89 -16.22
C ALA A 378 6.92 3.57 -16.85
N ILE A 379 7.67 2.99 -17.78
CA ILE A 379 7.36 1.67 -18.37
C ILE A 379 7.30 0.59 -17.28
N VAL A 380 8.27 0.59 -16.36
CA VAL A 380 8.30 -0.36 -15.23
C VAL A 380 7.08 -0.19 -14.35
N VAL A 381 6.73 1.05 -13.99
CA VAL A 381 5.55 1.34 -13.15
C VAL A 381 4.26 0.90 -13.82
N VAL A 382 4.12 1.16 -15.13
CA VAL A 382 2.95 0.70 -15.90
C VAL A 382 2.89 -0.82 -15.94
N ALA A 383 4.00 -1.51 -16.25
CA ALA A 383 4.05 -2.97 -16.28
C ALA A 383 3.70 -3.56 -14.90
N MET A 384 4.25 -3.03 -13.82
CA MET A 384 3.90 -3.40 -12.45
C MET A 384 2.41 -3.20 -12.14
N THR A 385 1.89 -2.05 -12.51
CA THR A 385 0.47 -1.72 -12.30
C THR A 385 -0.43 -2.72 -13.00
N LEU A 386 -0.15 -3.03 -14.27
CA LEU A 386 -0.91 -4.01 -15.04
C LEU A 386 -0.84 -5.41 -14.42
N LEU A 387 0.35 -5.86 -14.01
CA LEU A 387 0.52 -7.16 -13.35
C LEU A 387 -0.24 -7.25 -12.02
N LEU A 388 -0.19 -6.20 -11.20
CA LEU A 388 -0.93 -6.15 -9.94
C LEU A 388 -2.45 -6.13 -10.16
N VAL A 389 -2.93 -5.36 -11.14
CA VAL A 389 -4.37 -5.32 -11.50
C VAL A 389 -4.84 -6.68 -12.04
N GLN A 390 -4.06 -7.34 -12.88
CA GLN A 390 -4.39 -8.70 -13.36
C GLN A 390 -4.51 -9.68 -12.21
N ARG A 391 -3.56 -9.64 -11.25
CA ARG A 391 -3.61 -10.50 -10.08
C ARG A 391 -4.82 -10.22 -9.19
N LEU A 392 -5.12 -8.96 -8.92
CA LEU A 392 -6.30 -8.59 -8.14
C LEU A 392 -7.58 -9.13 -8.80
N ARG A 393 -7.66 -9.00 -10.14
CA ARG A 393 -8.79 -9.53 -10.90
C ARG A 393 -8.88 -11.06 -10.83
N SER A 394 -7.76 -11.80 -10.97
CA SER A 394 -7.77 -13.26 -10.85
C SER A 394 -8.19 -13.72 -9.47
N THR A 395 -7.61 -13.15 -8.41
CA THR A 395 -7.95 -13.48 -7.03
C THR A 395 -9.41 -13.18 -6.70
N ASN A 396 -9.94 -12.05 -7.18
CA ASN A 396 -11.34 -11.70 -6.96
C ASN A 396 -12.29 -12.62 -7.75
N ARG A 397 -11.92 -13.06 -8.98
CA ARG A 397 -12.70 -14.04 -9.73
C ARG A 397 -12.72 -15.41 -9.05
N GLU A 398 -11.58 -15.87 -8.56
CA GLU A 398 -11.51 -17.13 -7.81
C GLU A 398 -12.38 -17.08 -6.54
N ARG A 399 -12.33 -15.97 -5.79
CA ARG A 399 -13.20 -15.78 -4.62
C ARG A 399 -14.67 -15.75 -4.99
N ALA A 400 -15.04 -15.01 -6.05
CA ALA A 400 -16.42 -14.94 -6.50
C ALA A 400 -16.94 -16.29 -7.01
N ALA A 401 -16.11 -17.08 -7.69
CA ALA A 401 -16.46 -18.44 -8.11
C ALA A 401 -16.74 -19.36 -6.90
N LEU A 402 -15.82 -19.37 -5.92
CA LEU A 402 -16.00 -20.14 -4.69
C LEU A 402 -17.24 -19.71 -3.88
N GLN A 403 -17.51 -18.42 -3.80
CA GLN A 403 -18.74 -17.90 -3.17
C GLN A 403 -19.99 -18.32 -3.93
N GLY A 404 -19.95 -18.33 -5.27
CA GLY A 404 -21.06 -18.81 -6.09
C GLY A 404 -21.33 -20.30 -5.90
N GLU A 405 -20.31 -21.14 -5.84
CA GLU A 405 -20.43 -22.57 -5.55
C GLU A 405 -21.02 -22.82 -4.15
N MET A 406 -20.57 -22.07 -3.13
CA MET A 406 -21.10 -22.16 -1.77
C MET A 406 -22.58 -21.75 -1.70
N GLU A 407 -22.97 -20.65 -2.36
CA GLU A 407 -24.36 -20.20 -2.38
C GLU A 407 -25.28 -21.19 -3.13
N ALA A 408 -24.80 -21.81 -4.21
CA ALA A 408 -25.54 -22.87 -4.89
C ALA A 408 -25.74 -24.09 -3.99
N ALA A 409 -24.71 -24.51 -3.25
CA ALA A 409 -24.80 -25.60 -2.28
C ALA A 409 -25.84 -25.28 -1.17
N ARG A 410 -25.83 -24.04 -0.66
CA ARG A 410 -26.79 -23.55 0.34
C ARG A 410 -28.23 -23.57 -0.16
N GLN A 411 -28.45 -23.19 -1.42
CA GLN A 411 -29.79 -23.24 -2.03
C GLN A 411 -30.30 -24.68 -2.16
N ILE A 412 -29.43 -25.62 -2.55
CA ILE A 412 -29.79 -27.03 -2.63
C ILE A 412 -30.15 -27.56 -1.24
N GLN A 413 -29.39 -27.26 -0.20
CA GLN A 413 -29.67 -27.69 1.16
C GLN A 413 -31.02 -27.16 1.66
N ARG A 414 -31.33 -25.88 1.43
CA ARG A 414 -32.63 -25.29 1.79
C ARG A 414 -33.83 -25.96 1.14
N LEU A 415 -33.66 -26.53 -0.05
CA LEU A 415 -34.71 -27.28 -0.73
C LEU A 415 -34.91 -28.68 -0.13
N LEU A 416 -33.90 -29.21 0.56
CA LEU A 416 -33.93 -30.56 1.17
C LEU A 416 -34.47 -30.55 2.60
N VAL A 417 -34.30 -29.42 3.31
CA VAL A 417 -34.83 -29.22 4.66
C VAL A 417 -36.23 -28.61 4.57
N PRO A 418 -37.30 -29.27 5.03
CA PRO A 418 -38.67 -28.77 4.89
C PRO A 418 -38.85 -27.45 5.63
N ALA A 419 -39.42 -26.45 4.96
CA ALA A 419 -39.73 -25.14 5.56
C ALA A 419 -41.05 -25.15 6.40
N ALA A 420 -41.89 -26.14 6.22
CA ALA A 420 -43.13 -26.31 6.96
C ALA A 420 -43.32 -27.77 7.29
N LEU A 421 -43.73 -28.02 8.52
CA LEU A 421 -44.06 -29.33 9.03
C LEU A 421 -45.57 -29.47 9.03
N ASP A 422 -46.09 -30.54 8.41
CA ASP A 422 -47.53 -30.81 8.44
C ASP A 422 -47.96 -31.14 9.85
N SER A 423 -48.67 -30.20 10.46
CA SER A 423 -49.36 -30.43 11.75
C SER A 423 -50.48 -31.42 11.51
N ALA A 424 -50.29 -32.66 11.88
CA ALA A 424 -51.34 -33.64 11.78
C ALA A 424 -52.16 -33.71 13.06
N SER A 425 -53.34 -34.27 12.95
CA SER A 425 -54.39 -34.27 13.95
C SER A 425 -54.01 -34.77 15.34
N SER A 426 -52.86 -35.43 15.53
CA SER A 426 -52.46 -36.02 16.81
C SER A 426 -51.13 -35.54 17.34
N TRP A 427 -50.30 -34.83 16.51
CA TRP A 427 -48.94 -34.39 16.85
C TRP A 427 -48.68 -32.97 16.34
N SER A 428 -48.06 -32.13 17.18
CA SER A 428 -47.42 -30.88 16.76
C SER A 428 -45.93 -31.12 16.68
N ILE A 429 -45.36 -30.78 15.54
CA ILE A 429 -43.92 -30.93 15.28
C ILE A 429 -43.37 -29.55 14.93
N ASP A 430 -42.48 -29.04 15.79
CA ASP A 430 -41.78 -27.79 15.51
C ASP A 430 -40.28 -28.07 15.32
N ALA A 431 -39.64 -27.32 14.43
CA ALA A 431 -38.23 -27.48 14.13
C ALA A 431 -37.51 -26.14 14.08
N ALA A 432 -36.31 -26.08 14.64
CA ALA A 432 -35.39 -24.97 14.51
C ALA A 432 -34.07 -25.50 13.95
N TYR A 433 -33.56 -24.82 12.92
CA TYR A 433 -32.29 -25.15 12.26
C TYR A 433 -31.44 -23.89 12.10
N LEU A 434 -30.31 -23.82 12.77
CA LEU A 434 -29.36 -22.72 12.74
C LEU A 434 -27.99 -23.24 12.29
N PRO A 435 -27.65 -23.10 11.00
CA PRO A 435 -26.35 -23.55 10.52
C PRO A 435 -25.22 -22.64 11.01
N ALA A 436 -24.11 -23.22 11.46
CA ALA A 436 -22.92 -22.48 11.90
C ALA A 436 -22.14 -21.84 10.74
N ARG A 437 -22.32 -22.35 9.53
CA ARG A 437 -21.67 -21.87 8.29
C ARG A 437 -22.69 -21.76 7.16
N GLU A 438 -22.18 -21.42 5.95
CA GLU A 438 -23.03 -21.30 4.76
C GLU A 438 -23.76 -22.61 4.43
N VAL A 439 -23.15 -23.76 4.76
CA VAL A 439 -23.71 -25.11 4.53
C VAL A 439 -23.36 -26.00 5.73
N GLY A 440 -24.38 -26.63 6.33
CA GLY A 440 -24.25 -27.49 7.49
C GLY A 440 -24.23 -28.99 7.18
N GLY A 441 -23.84 -29.80 8.18
CA GLY A 441 -23.89 -31.27 8.15
C GLY A 441 -25.21 -31.83 8.68
N ASP A 442 -25.92 -31.08 9.51
CA ASP A 442 -27.18 -31.45 10.10
C ASP A 442 -28.29 -31.58 9.05
N PHE A 443 -29.12 -32.59 9.21
CA PHE A 443 -30.31 -32.80 8.38
C PHE A 443 -31.46 -33.35 9.22
N TYR A 444 -32.68 -32.99 8.82
CA TYR A 444 -33.88 -33.60 9.40
C TYR A 444 -34.97 -33.76 8.36
N ARG A 445 -35.90 -34.67 8.62
CA ARG A 445 -37.08 -34.89 7.81
C ARG A 445 -38.26 -35.34 8.64
N CYS A 446 -39.43 -34.79 8.31
CA CYS A 446 -40.69 -35.22 8.86
C CYS A 446 -41.59 -35.68 7.72
N ARG A 447 -42.21 -36.87 7.87
CA ARG A 447 -43.11 -37.45 6.89
C ARG A 447 -44.33 -38.05 7.54
N VAL A 448 -45.45 -37.96 6.83
CA VAL A 448 -46.66 -38.70 7.20
C VAL A 448 -46.56 -40.10 6.57
N LEU A 449 -46.61 -41.12 7.41
CA LEU A 449 -46.63 -42.50 6.99
C LEU A 449 -48.05 -43.01 6.74
N PRO A 450 -48.23 -44.18 6.05
CA PRO A 450 -49.51 -44.84 5.97
C PRO A 450 -50.20 -45.00 7.33
N ARG A 451 -51.53 -44.90 7.40
CA ARG A 451 -52.34 -44.94 8.64
C ARG A 451 -52.17 -43.74 9.58
N GLY A 452 -51.61 -42.63 9.09
CA GLY A 452 -51.53 -41.38 9.82
C GLY A 452 -50.46 -41.34 10.92
N ALA A 453 -49.49 -42.24 10.92
CA ALA A 453 -48.29 -42.13 11.72
C ALA A 453 -47.31 -41.11 11.11
N HIS A 454 -46.41 -40.54 11.95
CA HIS A 454 -45.38 -39.59 11.51
C HIS A 454 -44.03 -40.20 11.75
N ARG A 455 -43.15 -40.14 10.75
CA ARG A 455 -41.74 -40.44 10.89
C ARG A 455 -40.95 -39.16 10.96
N VAL A 456 -40.09 -39.06 11.96
CA VAL A 456 -39.13 -37.99 12.13
C VAL A 456 -37.72 -38.59 12.09
N LEU A 457 -36.89 -38.04 11.20
CA LEU A 457 -35.48 -38.38 11.05
C LEU A 457 -34.66 -37.15 11.40
N LEU A 458 -33.65 -37.28 12.25
CA LEU A 458 -32.67 -36.26 12.57
C LEU A 458 -31.28 -36.90 12.45
N GLY A 459 -30.31 -36.22 11.83
CA GLY A 459 -28.96 -36.70 11.75
C GLY A 459 -27.95 -35.59 11.55
N ASP A 460 -26.69 -35.91 11.81
CA ASP A 460 -25.55 -35.06 11.58
C ASP A 460 -24.46 -35.83 10.83
N VAL A 461 -23.89 -35.23 9.78
CA VAL A 461 -22.81 -35.78 8.97
C VAL A 461 -21.47 -35.23 9.42
N SER A 462 -20.54 -36.11 9.76
CA SER A 462 -19.18 -35.75 10.15
C SER A 462 -18.47 -34.93 9.08
N GLY A 463 -17.90 -33.77 9.47
CA GLY A 463 -17.25 -32.82 8.58
C GLY A 463 -18.12 -31.60 8.30
N LYS A 464 -17.60 -30.67 7.49
CA LYS A 464 -18.30 -29.38 7.26
C LYS A 464 -18.26 -29.00 5.78
N GLY A 465 -19.24 -28.21 5.37
CA GLY A 465 -19.31 -27.67 4.00
C GLY A 465 -19.98 -28.59 2.97
N ALA A 466 -19.71 -28.35 1.69
CA ALA A 466 -20.45 -28.98 0.59
C ALA A 466 -20.45 -30.54 0.62
N ALA A 467 -19.36 -31.17 1.05
CA ALA A 467 -19.27 -32.62 1.11
C ALA A 467 -20.24 -33.21 2.15
N ALA A 468 -20.30 -32.63 3.35
CA ALA A 468 -21.24 -33.05 4.41
C ALA A 468 -22.69 -32.86 3.95
N ALA A 469 -23.02 -31.70 3.37
CA ALA A 469 -24.36 -31.44 2.84
C ALA A 469 -24.78 -32.39 1.71
N MET A 470 -23.85 -32.77 0.83
CA MET A 470 -24.14 -33.76 -0.22
C MET A 470 -24.43 -35.15 0.37
N THR A 471 -23.69 -35.54 1.42
CA THR A 471 -23.98 -36.78 2.13
C THR A 471 -25.33 -36.73 2.84
N ALA A 472 -25.66 -35.62 3.52
CA ALA A 472 -26.97 -35.40 4.12
C ALA A 472 -28.11 -35.51 3.07
N ALA A 473 -27.93 -34.88 1.90
CA ALA A 473 -28.86 -34.96 0.79
C ALA A 473 -29.04 -36.40 0.26
N MET A 474 -27.95 -37.14 0.16
CA MET A 474 -27.97 -38.55 -0.23
C MET A 474 -28.73 -39.42 0.77
N LEU A 475 -28.50 -39.23 2.09
CA LEU A 475 -29.22 -39.95 3.14
C LEU A 475 -30.69 -39.61 3.18
N LEU A 476 -31.04 -38.33 3.02
CA LEU A 476 -32.43 -37.90 2.89
C LEU A 476 -33.11 -38.51 1.66
N GLY A 477 -32.44 -38.50 0.50
CA GLY A 477 -32.92 -39.15 -0.70
C GLY A 477 -33.08 -40.66 -0.54
N ALA A 478 -32.13 -41.32 0.14
CA ALA A 478 -32.21 -42.77 0.42
C ALA A 478 -33.33 -43.14 1.42
N SER A 479 -33.76 -42.20 2.25
CA SER A 479 -34.89 -42.44 3.16
C SER A 479 -36.26 -42.47 2.43
N GLU A 480 -36.33 -42.02 1.19
CA GLU A 480 -37.53 -42.06 0.36
C GLU A 480 -37.92 -43.49 -0.02
N GLY A 481 -39.21 -43.78 -0.10
CA GLY A 481 -39.69 -45.09 -0.51
C GLY A 481 -39.62 -46.20 0.54
N HIS A 482 -39.17 -45.88 1.80
CA HIS A 482 -39.08 -46.82 2.91
C HIS A 482 -40.16 -46.58 3.96
N GLU A 483 -41.39 -46.28 3.53
CA GLU A 483 -42.51 -45.92 4.39
C GLU A 483 -43.03 -47.11 5.24
N GLU A 484 -42.88 -48.33 4.74
CA GLU A 484 -43.29 -49.55 5.41
C GLU A 484 -42.21 -50.17 6.32
N SER A 485 -40.93 -49.69 6.19
CA SER A 485 -39.86 -50.18 7.03
C SER A 485 -40.00 -49.62 8.45
N SER A 486 -39.55 -50.35 9.45
CA SER A 486 -39.47 -49.84 10.83
C SER A 486 -38.30 -48.84 10.97
N PRO A 487 -38.21 -48.01 12.05
CA PRO A 487 -37.10 -47.09 12.29
C PRO A 487 -35.74 -47.74 12.25
N GLY A 488 -35.58 -48.90 12.84
CA GLY A 488 -34.34 -49.68 12.86
C GLY A 488 -33.93 -50.17 11.47
N GLU A 489 -34.91 -50.69 10.69
CA GLU A 489 -34.69 -51.15 9.31
C GLU A 489 -34.28 -49.99 8.40
N LEU A 490 -34.90 -48.81 8.60
CA LEU A 490 -34.50 -47.63 7.84
C LEU A 490 -33.06 -47.22 8.13
N LEU A 491 -32.66 -47.14 9.42
CA LEU A 491 -31.29 -46.81 9.79
C LEU A 491 -30.30 -47.81 9.21
N ALA A 492 -30.62 -49.13 9.24
CA ALA A 492 -29.80 -50.18 8.62
C ALA A 492 -29.71 -50.00 7.10
N HIS A 493 -30.80 -49.55 6.44
CA HIS A 493 -30.75 -49.20 5.02
C HIS A 493 -29.85 -48.01 4.76
N LEU A 494 -29.99 -46.92 5.50
CA LEU A 494 -29.16 -45.70 5.35
C LEU A 494 -27.67 -46.02 5.59
N ASN A 495 -27.38 -46.90 6.57
CA ASN A 495 -26.02 -47.38 6.82
C ASN A 495 -25.42 -48.10 5.62
N ARG A 496 -26.17 -49.02 4.97
CA ARG A 496 -25.71 -49.70 3.74
C ARG A 496 -25.49 -48.72 2.60
N VAL A 497 -26.37 -47.75 2.41
CA VAL A 497 -26.21 -46.71 1.38
C VAL A 497 -24.94 -45.90 1.59
N LEU A 498 -24.69 -45.45 2.84
CA LEU A 498 -23.49 -44.68 3.16
C LEU A 498 -22.21 -45.48 2.95
N ASN A 499 -22.18 -46.74 3.41
CA ASN A 499 -21.04 -47.61 3.23
C ASN A 499 -20.76 -48.00 1.77
N SER A 500 -21.79 -48.04 0.92
CA SER A 500 -21.65 -48.31 -0.52
C SER A 500 -21.28 -47.09 -1.34
N SER A 501 -21.39 -45.88 -0.78
CA SER A 501 -21.13 -44.64 -1.48
C SER A 501 -19.62 -44.38 -1.63
N GLN A 502 -19.21 -43.77 -2.76
CA GLN A 502 -17.84 -43.33 -2.95
C GLN A 502 -17.50 -42.04 -2.17
N VAL A 503 -18.50 -41.39 -1.59
CA VAL A 503 -18.30 -40.12 -0.86
C VAL A 503 -17.68 -40.37 0.50
N GLY A 504 -17.91 -41.56 1.11
CA GLY A 504 -17.41 -41.88 2.44
C GLY A 504 -17.97 -40.95 3.52
N GLY A 505 -17.54 -41.15 4.73
CA GLY A 505 -17.93 -40.32 5.89
C GLY A 505 -18.71 -41.12 6.93
N LEU A 506 -18.93 -40.49 8.08
CA LEU A 506 -19.74 -41.03 9.18
C LEU A 506 -20.95 -40.09 9.35
N ALA A 507 -22.08 -40.61 9.79
CA ALA A 507 -23.19 -39.80 10.20
C ALA A 507 -23.88 -40.38 11.44
N THR A 508 -24.23 -39.52 12.35
CA THR A 508 -25.15 -39.90 13.41
C THR A 508 -26.59 -39.74 12.89
N CYS A 509 -27.51 -40.60 13.34
CA CYS A 509 -28.87 -40.52 12.87
C CYS A 509 -29.85 -41.08 13.92
N PHE A 510 -30.95 -40.39 14.10
CA PHE A 510 -32.05 -40.79 14.95
C PHE A 510 -33.34 -40.87 14.14
N CYS A 511 -34.10 -41.95 14.32
CA CYS A 511 -35.39 -42.14 13.66
C CYS A 511 -36.46 -42.47 14.67
N VAL A 512 -37.62 -41.80 14.58
CA VAL A 512 -38.80 -42.08 15.41
C VAL A 512 -40.09 -42.14 14.58
N ASP A 513 -40.89 -43.17 14.80
CA ASP A 513 -42.22 -43.30 14.27
C ASP A 513 -43.24 -42.99 15.37
N LEU A 514 -44.10 -42.04 15.12
CA LEU A 514 -45.12 -41.53 16.03
C LEU A 514 -46.51 -42.00 15.58
N ALA A 515 -47.10 -42.96 16.24
CA ALA A 515 -48.42 -43.44 15.92
C ALA A 515 -49.53 -42.51 16.49
N PRO A 516 -50.72 -42.42 15.86
CA PRO A 516 -51.83 -41.58 16.36
C PRO A 516 -52.30 -41.91 17.77
N ASN A 517 -52.12 -43.17 18.22
CA ASN A 517 -52.46 -43.61 19.55
C ASN A 517 -51.46 -43.23 20.65
N GLY A 518 -50.38 -42.51 20.31
CA GLY A 518 -49.35 -42.08 21.25
C GLY A 518 -48.18 -43.04 21.42
N ARG A 519 -48.18 -44.17 20.75
CA ARG A 519 -47.00 -45.06 20.71
C ARG A 519 -45.93 -44.44 19.84
N ALA A 520 -44.72 -44.33 20.37
CA ALA A 520 -43.53 -43.93 19.62
C ALA A 520 -42.54 -45.09 19.58
N THR A 521 -41.98 -45.38 18.38
CA THR A 521 -40.93 -46.38 18.15
C THR A 521 -39.67 -45.65 17.74
N LEU A 522 -38.62 -45.80 18.50
CA LEU A 522 -37.36 -45.06 18.37
C LEU A 522 -36.21 -46.00 18.00
N ALA A 523 -35.33 -45.55 17.08
CA ALA A 523 -34.06 -46.19 16.78
C ALA A 523 -32.95 -45.15 16.72
N ASN A 524 -31.76 -45.48 17.20
CA ASN A 524 -30.63 -44.57 17.32
C ASN A 524 -29.34 -45.13 16.71
N ALA A 525 -28.76 -44.41 15.78
CA ALA A 525 -27.46 -44.66 15.18
C ALA A 525 -26.40 -43.63 15.63
N GLY A 526 -26.09 -43.64 16.94
CA GLY A 526 -25.02 -42.82 17.50
C GLY A 526 -25.40 -41.33 17.72
N GLN A 527 -26.66 -40.94 17.58
CA GLN A 527 -27.13 -39.57 17.86
C GLN A 527 -27.41 -39.38 19.36
N LEU A 528 -27.48 -38.14 19.82
CA LEU A 528 -27.87 -37.81 21.19
C LEU A 528 -29.23 -38.44 21.51
N ALA A 529 -29.39 -38.95 22.75
CA ALA A 529 -30.66 -39.45 23.21
C ALA A 529 -31.68 -38.30 23.33
N PRO A 530 -32.95 -38.50 22.95
CA PRO A 530 -33.99 -37.49 23.10
C PRO A 530 -34.35 -37.25 24.55
N TYR A 531 -34.95 -36.07 24.83
CA TYR A 531 -35.51 -35.74 26.13
C TYR A 531 -37.01 -35.88 26.08
N TRP A 532 -37.59 -36.60 27.06
CA TRP A 532 -39.02 -36.70 27.27
C TRP A 532 -39.44 -35.92 28.53
N ASN A 533 -40.15 -34.83 28.35
CA ASN A 533 -40.55 -33.90 29.42
C ASN A 533 -39.36 -33.45 30.30
N GLY A 534 -38.17 -33.22 29.71
CA GLY A 534 -36.98 -32.80 30.44
C GLY A 534 -36.05 -33.93 30.92
N GLU A 535 -36.46 -35.19 30.81
CA GLU A 535 -35.65 -36.35 31.19
C GLU A 535 -35.10 -37.08 29.96
N GLU A 536 -33.84 -37.48 30.02
CA GLU A 536 -33.19 -38.23 28.94
C GLU A 536 -33.83 -39.61 28.77
N VAL A 537 -34.23 -39.97 27.56
CA VAL A 537 -34.80 -41.27 27.24
C VAL A 537 -33.73 -42.34 27.23
N LYS A 538 -33.88 -43.37 28.08
CA LYS A 538 -32.99 -44.53 28.05
C LYS A 538 -33.31 -45.44 26.88
N LEU A 539 -32.43 -45.48 25.90
CA LEU A 539 -32.54 -46.31 24.69
C LEU A 539 -31.22 -46.98 24.33
N ALA A 540 -31.27 -48.05 23.57
CA ALA A 540 -30.10 -48.67 23.01
C ALA A 540 -29.59 -47.79 21.85
N SER A 541 -28.31 -47.39 21.89
CA SER A 541 -27.67 -46.65 20.81
C SER A 541 -26.77 -47.62 20.02
N GLY A 542 -27.00 -47.68 18.69
CA GLY A 542 -26.13 -48.35 17.75
C GLY A 542 -24.92 -47.50 17.36
N LEU A 543 -24.02 -48.04 16.55
CA LEU A 543 -22.89 -47.32 15.97
C LEU A 543 -23.42 -46.28 14.96
N PRO A 544 -22.70 -45.14 14.80
CA PRO A 544 -23.01 -44.20 13.73
C PRO A 544 -23.01 -44.88 12.35
N LEU A 545 -23.81 -44.37 11.45
CA LEU A 545 -23.86 -44.80 10.04
C LEU A 545 -22.49 -44.68 9.40
N GLY A 546 -22.07 -45.70 8.65
CA GLY A 546 -20.79 -45.74 7.95
C GLY A 546 -19.63 -46.33 8.74
N VAL A 547 -19.78 -46.67 10.03
CA VAL A 547 -18.73 -47.30 10.86
C VAL A 547 -18.53 -48.76 10.46
N THR A 548 -19.62 -49.50 10.28
CA THR A 548 -19.60 -50.92 9.88
C THR A 548 -20.57 -51.15 8.73
N ALA A 549 -20.26 -52.12 7.84
CA ALA A 549 -21.14 -52.39 6.69
C ALA A 549 -22.48 -53.05 7.10
N HIS A 550 -22.49 -53.74 8.21
CA HIS A 550 -23.66 -54.45 8.73
C HIS A 550 -23.88 -54.11 10.21
N GLU A 551 -24.91 -53.38 10.48
CA GLU A 551 -25.33 -52.96 11.81
C GLU A 551 -26.87 -53.07 11.88
N ASP A 552 -27.38 -53.70 12.93
CA ASP A 552 -28.80 -53.80 13.24
C ASP A 552 -29.10 -52.80 14.35
N TYR A 553 -30.03 -51.88 14.10
CA TYR A 553 -30.39 -50.86 15.06
C TYR A 553 -31.58 -51.30 15.88
N ALA A 554 -31.38 -51.46 17.21
CA ALA A 554 -32.40 -51.86 18.15
C ALA A 554 -33.51 -50.78 18.29
N GLU A 555 -34.71 -51.23 18.40
CA GLU A 555 -35.87 -50.36 18.56
C GLU A 555 -36.34 -50.32 20.03
N THR A 556 -36.69 -49.12 20.47
CA THR A 556 -37.27 -48.84 21.77
C THR A 556 -38.66 -48.26 21.62
N GLY A 557 -39.66 -48.88 22.24
CA GLY A 557 -41.05 -48.41 22.26
C GLY A 557 -41.34 -47.62 23.51
N ILE A 558 -41.92 -46.41 23.38
CA ILE A 558 -42.43 -45.60 24.48
C ILE A 558 -43.88 -45.22 24.20
N HIS A 559 -44.59 -44.77 25.21
CA HIS A 559 -45.97 -44.30 25.06
C HIS A 559 -46.12 -42.89 25.66
N LEU A 560 -46.31 -41.91 24.78
CA LEU A 560 -46.50 -40.52 25.16
C LEU A 560 -47.99 -40.24 25.45
N ALA A 561 -48.31 -39.61 26.58
CA ALA A 561 -49.62 -39.13 26.94
C ALA A 561 -49.94 -37.79 26.22
N PRO A 562 -51.19 -37.42 26.02
CA PRO A 562 -51.53 -36.09 25.51
C PRO A 562 -50.90 -34.99 26.38
N GLY A 563 -50.15 -34.07 25.75
CA GLY A 563 -49.39 -33.02 26.41
C GLY A 563 -47.89 -33.35 26.60
N ASP A 564 -47.52 -34.62 26.44
CA ASP A 564 -46.08 -34.98 26.51
C ASP A 564 -45.28 -34.41 25.35
N LEU A 565 -44.04 -34.02 25.66
CA LEU A 565 -43.07 -33.42 24.75
C LEU A 565 -41.86 -34.33 24.60
N LEU A 566 -41.51 -34.68 23.38
CA LEU A 566 -40.27 -35.36 23.04
C LEU A 566 -39.37 -34.42 22.24
N THR A 567 -38.18 -34.11 22.75
CA THR A 567 -37.23 -33.15 22.14
C THR A 567 -36.01 -33.89 21.59
N LEU A 568 -35.76 -33.71 20.32
CA LEU A 568 -34.57 -34.21 19.61
C LEU A 568 -33.62 -33.06 19.35
N LEU A 569 -32.31 -33.30 19.49
CA LEU A 569 -31.28 -32.29 19.42
C LEU A 569 -30.07 -32.81 18.64
N SER A 570 -29.40 -31.96 17.85
CA SER A 570 -28.05 -32.23 17.42
C SER A 570 -27.04 -31.85 18.51
N ASP A 571 -25.81 -32.31 18.35
CA ASP A 571 -24.71 -32.07 19.32
C ASP A 571 -24.33 -30.57 19.41
N GLY A 572 -24.57 -29.78 18.38
CA GLY A 572 -24.35 -28.35 18.41
C GLY A 572 -25.03 -27.59 19.53
N VAL A 573 -26.13 -28.13 20.12
CA VAL A 573 -26.74 -27.57 21.32
C VAL A 573 -25.86 -27.80 22.54
N VAL A 574 -25.44 -29.05 22.77
CA VAL A 574 -24.64 -29.46 23.94
C VAL A 574 -23.23 -28.93 23.89
N GLU A 575 -22.66 -28.86 22.66
CA GLU A 575 -21.29 -28.43 22.39
C GLU A 575 -21.13 -26.94 22.22
N ALA A 576 -22.22 -26.13 22.25
CA ALA A 576 -22.13 -24.68 22.22
C ALA A 576 -21.18 -24.17 23.30
N ARG A 577 -20.27 -23.24 22.96
CA ARG A 577 -19.19 -22.76 23.84
C ARG A 577 -19.28 -21.29 24.11
N SER A 578 -19.20 -20.93 25.38
CA SER A 578 -19.11 -19.53 25.80
C SER A 578 -17.75 -18.92 25.36
N ALA A 579 -17.65 -17.60 25.41
CA ALA A 579 -16.41 -16.87 25.15
C ALA A 579 -15.24 -17.29 26.11
N THR A 580 -15.57 -17.92 27.25
CA THR A 580 -14.61 -18.46 28.22
C THR A 580 -14.25 -19.93 27.97
N GLY A 581 -14.85 -20.56 26.94
CA GLY A 581 -14.63 -21.97 26.59
C GLY A 581 -15.48 -22.98 27.35
N GLU A 582 -16.46 -22.53 28.16
CA GLU A 582 -17.38 -23.38 28.88
C GLU A 582 -18.43 -23.97 27.92
N LEU A 583 -18.73 -25.28 28.04
CA LEU A 583 -19.77 -25.94 27.25
C LEU A 583 -21.15 -25.61 27.78
N PHE A 584 -22.16 -25.55 26.91
CA PHE A 584 -23.56 -25.50 27.29
C PHE A 584 -23.92 -26.72 28.13
N GLY A 585 -23.57 -27.88 27.67
CA GLY A 585 -23.55 -29.15 28.41
C GLY A 585 -24.94 -29.77 28.62
N PHE A 586 -24.94 -31.02 29.05
CA PHE A 586 -26.16 -31.83 29.20
C PHE A 586 -27.14 -31.30 30.25
N GLU A 587 -26.66 -30.74 31.38
CA GLU A 587 -27.51 -30.22 32.44
C GLU A 587 -28.38 -29.06 31.98
N ARG A 588 -27.76 -28.07 31.28
CA ARG A 588 -28.51 -26.94 30.72
C ARG A 588 -29.43 -27.38 29.60
N THR A 589 -28.98 -28.32 28.77
CA THR A 589 -29.78 -28.89 27.67
C THR A 589 -31.04 -29.58 28.24
N ALA A 590 -30.92 -30.42 29.28
CA ALA A 590 -32.04 -31.05 29.94
C ALA A 590 -33.02 -30.01 30.51
N ALA A 591 -32.51 -28.96 31.18
CA ALA A 591 -33.34 -27.92 31.77
C ALA A 591 -34.19 -27.14 30.74
N ILE A 592 -33.65 -26.89 29.53
CA ILE A 592 -34.37 -26.15 28.50
C ILE A 592 -35.09 -27.04 27.48
N SER A 593 -34.94 -28.36 27.54
CA SER A 593 -35.53 -29.29 26.57
C SER A 593 -37.06 -29.34 26.58
N ILE A 594 -37.69 -28.71 27.54
CA ILE A 594 -39.14 -28.55 27.64
C ILE A 594 -39.69 -27.32 26.95
N GLU A 595 -38.80 -26.45 26.42
CA GLU A 595 -39.17 -25.23 25.70
C GLU A 595 -39.44 -25.51 24.22
N ALA A 596 -39.93 -24.50 23.50
CA ALA A 596 -40.11 -24.59 22.04
C ALA A 596 -38.78 -24.72 21.30
N ALA A 597 -38.75 -25.40 20.16
CA ALA A 597 -37.56 -25.67 19.37
C ALA A 597 -36.72 -24.41 19.10
N ASP A 598 -37.38 -23.31 18.73
CA ASP A 598 -36.74 -22.02 18.44
C ASP A 598 -36.08 -21.40 19.69
N GLN A 599 -36.69 -21.52 20.84
CA GLN A 599 -36.16 -21.01 22.11
C GLN A 599 -34.91 -21.77 22.54
N ILE A 600 -34.91 -23.11 22.39
CA ILE A 600 -33.75 -23.98 22.68
C ILE A 600 -32.59 -23.63 21.74
N ALA A 601 -32.87 -23.57 20.43
CA ALA A 601 -31.85 -23.27 19.43
C ALA A 601 -31.19 -21.90 19.66
N HIS A 602 -31.97 -20.86 19.87
CA HIS A 602 -31.44 -19.52 20.14
C HIS A 602 -30.77 -19.39 21.52
N ALA A 603 -31.11 -20.20 22.50
CA ALA A 603 -30.39 -20.23 23.78
C ALA A 603 -28.96 -20.77 23.60
N ALA A 604 -28.80 -21.84 22.84
CA ALA A 604 -27.50 -22.39 22.50
C ALA A 604 -26.67 -21.43 21.59
N GLU A 605 -27.30 -20.83 20.57
CA GLU A 605 -26.69 -19.82 19.71
C GLU A 605 -26.13 -18.63 20.52
N ARG A 606 -26.94 -18.05 21.41
CA ARG A 606 -26.49 -16.92 22.25
C ARG A 606 -25.40 -17.30 23.24
N PHE A 607 -25.32 -18.56 23.66
CA PHE A 607 -24.23 -19.04 24.50
C PHE A 607 -22.93 -19.12 23.77
N GLY A 608 -22.95 -19.50 22.45
CA GLY A 608 -21.82 -19.46 21.54
C GLY A 608 -21.81 -20.67 20.60
N GLN A 609 -22.25 -20.45 19.36
CA GLN A 609 -22.36 -21.49 18.35
C GLN A 609 -21.02 -21.83 17.73
N GLU A 610 -20.62 -23.12 17.75
CA GLU A 610 -19.44 -23.66 17.03
C GLU A 610 -19.81 -24.67 15.95
N ASP A 611 -20.97 -25.34 16.08
CA ASP A 611 -21.50 -26.28 15.11
C ASP A 611 -22.97 -26.02 14.76
N ASP A 612 -23.52 -26.77 13.79
CA ASP A 612 -24.91 -26.66 13.37
C ASP A 612 -25.86 -27.01 14.56
N ILE A 613 -26.88 -26.23 14.75
CA ILE A 613 -27.86 -26.43 15.80
C ILE A 613 -29.18 -26.84 15.16
N THR A 614 -29.61 -28.06 15.43
CA THR A 614 -30.91 -28.57 15.02
C THR A 614 -31.69 -29.05 16.24
N VAL A 615 -32.91 -28.54 16.37
CA VAL A 615 -33.82 -28.90 17.44
C VAL A 615 -35.16 -29.25 16.84
N LEU A 616 -35.75 -30.37 17.26
CA LEU A 616 -37.10 -30.79 16.91
C LEU A 616 -37.88 -31.06 18.18
N THR A 617 -39.04 -30.45 18.32
CA THR A 617 -39.95 -30.70 19.42
C THR A 617 -41.23 -31.36 18.91
N LEU A 618 -41.58 -32.51 19.51
CA LEU A 618 -42.67 -33.37 19.09
C LEU A 618 -43.66 -33.44 20.25
N THR A 619 -44.77 -32.70 20.15
CA THR A 619 -45.80 -32.63 21.22
C THR A 619 -47.01 -33.46 20.83
N ARG A 620 -47.45 -34.36 21.72
CA ARG A 620 -48.69 -35.07 21.49
C ARG A 620 -49.90 -34.19 21.83
N LEU A 621 -50.77 -33.99 20.87
CA LEU A 621 -51.98 -33.18 21.04
C LEU A 621 -53.11 -33.95 21.70
N ALA A 622 -53.93 -33.27 22.50
CA ALA A 622 -55.20 -33.82 23.00
C ALA A 622 -56.24 -33.93 21.86
N ALA A 623 -57.09 -34.94 21.88
CA ALA A 623 -58.05 -35.21 20.82
C ALA A 623 -58.99 -34.04 20.44
N ALA A 624 -59.13 -33.03 21.30
CA ALA A 624 -59.96 -31.84 21.05
C ALA A 624 -59.22 -30.70 20.33
N GLN A 625 -57.91 -30.75 20.25
CA GLN A 625 -57.06 -29.73 19.58
C GLN A 625 -56.69 -30.14 18.13
N ALA A 626 -57.07 -31.34 17.73
CA ALA A 626 -56.76 -31.93 16.45
C ALA A 626 -57.74 -31.56 15.31
N SER A 627 -58.66 -30.63 15.51
CA SER A 627 -59.74 -30.28 14.59
C SER A 627 -59.78 -28.81 14.13
N VAL A 628 -58.66 -28.04 14.28
CA VAL A 628 -58.58 -26.64 13.81
C VAL A 628 -57.55 -26.49 12.70
#